data_95eb735c7523a604592e659934065724
#
_entry.id   95eb735c7523a604592e659934065724
#
_cell.length_a   1.000
_cell.length_b   1.000
_cell.length_c   1.000
_cell.angle_alpha   90.00
_cell.angle_beta   90.00
_cell.angle_gamma   90.00
#
_symmetry.space_group_name_H-M   'P 1'
#
loop_
_entity.id
_entity.type
_entity.pdbx_description
1 polymer ?
#
loop_
_entity_poly.entity_id
_entity_poly.type
_entity_poly.pdbx_seq_one_letter_code
_entity_poly.pdbx_strand_id
1 'polypeptide(L)'
;LEKKLAMLAHAVYFSLKDRSPAALAKLLASCRTHLTGHPGTVFFSVGTCAPYDRQVNDRDFDVALFIVFESHAAHDAYQVADRHETFIAENAPNWAKVRVFDADC
;
A
#
# COMPACT_ATOMS: atom_id res chain seq x y z
N LEU A 1 7.14 -32.75 3.95
CA LEU A 1 7.60 -31.59 4.74
C LEU A 1 6.79 -30.36 4.41
N GLU A 2 6.24 -29.78 5.41
CA GLU A 2 5.52 -28.53 5.24
C GLU A 2 6.49 -27.37 5.05
N LYS A 3 6.23 -26.57 4.03
CA LYS A 3 6.97 -25.33 3.79
C LYS A 3 6.35 -24.21 4.61
N LYS A 4 7.13 -23.58 5.48
CA LYS A 4 6.68 -22.41 6.21
C LYS A 4 6.40 -21.25 5.25
N LEU A 5 5.29 -20.55 5.47
CA LEU A 5 5.00 -19.28 4.84
C LEU A 5 5.89 -18.21 5.49
N ALA A 6 6.84 -17.69 4.75
CA ALA A 6 7.87 -16.78 5.27
C ALA A 6 7.71 -15.35 4.80
N MET A 7 7.08 -15.13 3.64
CA MET A 7 6.84 -13.82 3.09
C MET A 7 5.54 -13.20 3.61
N LEU A 8 5.43 -11.89 3.49
CA LEU A 8 4.22 -11.17 3.86
C LEU A 8 3.76 -10.31 2.68
N ALA A 9 2.50 -10.50 2.27
CA ALA A 9 1.85 -9.65 1.28
C ALA A 9 1.06 -8.57 2.00
N HIS A 10 1.45 -7.31 1.78
CA HIS A 10 0.90 -6.13 2.43
C HIS A 10 0.08 -5.35 1.41
N ALA A 11 -1.24 -5.33 1.57
CA ALA A 11 -2.16 -4.62 0.69
C ALA A 11 -2.83 -3.48 1.45
N VAL A 12 -2.78 -2.28 0.89
CA VAL A 12 -3.35 -1.07 1.51
C VAL A 12 -4.28 -0.39 0.53
N TYR A 13 -5.51 -0.09 0.97
CA TYR A 13 -6.52 0.58 0.16
C TYR A 13 -6.85 1.93 0.79
N PHE A 14 -6.61 3.00 0.02
CA PHE A 14 -6.82 4.38 0.46
C PHE A 14 -8.09 4.94 -0.16
N SER A 15 -8.95 5.52 0.65
CA SER A 15 -10.05 6.37 0.20
C SER A 15 -9.74 7.81 0.62
N LEU A 16 -9.85 8.76 -0.32
CA LEU A 16 -9.41 10.14 -0.12
C LEU A 16 -10.59 11.07 0.17
N LYS A 17 -10.33 12.14 0.90
CA LYS A 17 -11.26 13.25 1.09
C LYS A 17 -11.37 14.08 -0.19
N ASP A 18 -10.24 14.59 -0.69
CA ASP A 18 -10.13 15.18 -2.02
C ASP A 18 -9.77 14.07 -3.00
N ARG A 19 -10.68 13.75 -3.89
CA ARG A 19 -10.57 12.65 -4.87
C ARG A 19 -10.29 13.19 -6.27
N SER A 20 -9.80 14.40 -6.39
CA SER A 20 -9.45 14.99 -7.68
C SER A 20 -8.33 14.22 -8.37
N PRO A 21 -8.23 14.30 -9.71
CA PRO A 21 -7.11 13.71 -10.44
C PRO A 21 -5.74 14.14 -9.91
N ALA A 22 -5.60 15.41 -9.49
CA ALA A 22 -4.37 15.93 -8.93
C ALA A 22 -4.03 15.27 -7.58
N ALA A 23 -5.02 15.08 -6.71
CA ALA A 23 -4.83 14.43 -5.41
C ALA A 23 -4.48 12.95 -5.57
N LEU A 24 -5.11 12.24 -6.51
CA LEU A 24 -4.77 10.86 -6.84
C LEU A 24 -3.33 10.76 -7.35
N ALA A 25 -2.95 11.63 -8.28
CA ALA A 25 -1.59 11.66 -8.84
C ALA A 25 -0.54 11.94 -7.75
N LYS A 26 -0.83 12.83 -6.81
CA LYS A 26 0.05 13.15 -5.69
C LYS A 26 0.29 11.91 -4.82
N LEU A 27 -0.76 11.18 -4.46
CA LEU A 27 -0.62 9.98 -3.63
C LEU A 27 0.16 8.88 -4.35
N LEU A 28 -0.14 8.63 -5.63
CA LEU A 28 0.61 7.67 -6.43
C LEU A 28 2.09 8.00 -6.49
N ALA A 29 2.44 9.27 -6.75
CA ALA A 29 3.83 9.72 -6.81
C ALA A 29 4.53 9.58 -5.45
N SER A 30 3.83 9.92 -4.36
CA SER A 30 4.36 9.83 -3.01
C SER A 30 4.64 8.37 -2.61
N CYS A 31 3.75 7.44 -2.97
CA CYS A 31 3.99 6.01 -2.78
C CYS A 31 5.28 5.57 -3.48
N ARG A 32 5.46 5.96 -4.73
CA ARG A 32 6.66 5.60 -5.51
C ARG A 32 7.93 6.23 -4.95
N THR A 33 7.84 7.43 -4.42
CA THR A 33 8.99 8.14 -3.85
C THR A 33 9.43 7.54 -2.51
N HIS A 34 8.49 7.25 -1.62
CA HIS A 34 8.80 6.93 -0.23
C HIS A 34 8.68 5.45 0.11
N LEU A 35 7.91 4.67 -0.64
CA LEU A 35 7.58 3.29 -0.28
C LEU A 35 8.26 2.23 -1.14
N THR A 36 9.10 2.64 -2.08
CA THR A 36 9.91 1.73 -2.92
C THR A 36 11.32 1.56 -2.35
N GLY A 37 11.96 0.44 -2.68
CA GLY A 37 13.37 0.21 -2.38
C GLY A 37 13.69 -0.03 -0.92
N HIS A 38 12.71 -0.30 -0.07
CA HIS A 38 12.99 -0.68 1.31
C HIS A 38 13.61 -2.08 1.37
N PRO A 39 14.57 -2.31 2.28
CA PRO A 39 15.21 -3.62 2.41
C PRO A 39 14.18 -4.75 2.59
N GLY A 40 14.36 -5.83 1.85
CA GLY A 40 13.46 -6.98 1.90
C GLY A 40 12.22 -6.87 1.03
N THR A 41 12.07 -5.81 0.23
CA THR A 41 10.98 -5.70 -0.74
C THR A 41 11.19 -6.67 -1.89
N VAL A 42 10.23 -7.58 -2.10
CA VAL A 42 10.23 -8.55 -3.20
C VAL A 42 9.43 -8.01 -4.37
N PHE A 43 8.33 -7.32 -4.11
CA PHE A 43 7.45 -6.77 -5.13
C PHE A 43 6.82 -5.48 -4.64
N PHE A 44 6.66 -4.51 -5.54
CA PHE A 44 5.96 -3.24 -5.27
C PHE A 44 5.05 -2.91 -6.43
N SER A 45 3.83 -2.47 -6.11
CA SER A 45 2.87 -1.96 -7.09
C SER A 45 1.94 -0.95 -6.43
N VAL A 46 1.57 0.09 -7.16
CA VAL A 46 0.55 1.04 -6.72
C VAL A 46 -0.27 1.47 -7.92
N GLY A 47 -1.58 1.61 -7.74
CA GLY A 47 -2.48 1.98 -8.82
C GLY A 47 -3.83 2.47 -8.33
N THR A 48 -4.73 2.68 -9.28
CA THR A 48 -6.09 3.14 -9.03
C THR A 48 -7.10 2.02 -9.23
N CYS A 49 -8.35 2.25 -8.84
CA CYS A 49 -9.42 1.26 -8.98
C CYS A 49 -9.67 0.91 -10.44
N ALA A 50 -9.58 -0.37 -10.78
CA ALA A 50 -9.86 -0.86 -12.11
C ALA A 50 -11.37 -0.79 -12.42
N PRO A 51 -11.77 -0.64 -13.72
CA PRO A 51 -13.15 -0.41 -14.09
C PRO A 51 -13.99 -1.71 -14.18
N TYR A 52 -13.73 -2.67 -13.31
CA TYR A 52 -14.53 -3.88 -13.22
C TYR A 52 -15.59 -3.72 -12.14
N ASP A 53 -16.84 -4.04 -12.45
CA ASP A 53 -17.98 -3.82 -11.58
C ASP A 53 -18.84 -5.09 -11.47
N ARG A 54 -18.21 -6.23 -11.18
CA ARG A 54 -18.90 -7.46 -10.82
C ARG A 54 -19.45 -7.36 -9.41
N GLN A 55 -20.45 -8.15 -9.07
CA GLN A 55 -21.02 -8.14 -7.72
C GLN A 55 -19.99 -8.32 -6.60
N VAL A 56 -18.91 -9.07 -6.86
CA VAL A 56 -17.85 -9.34 -5.89
C VAL A 56 -16.73 -8.28 -5.88
N ASN A 57 -16.74 -7.34 -6.83
CA ASN A 57 -15.73 -6.28 -6.86
C ASN A 57 -16.05 -5.24 -5.80
N ASP A 58 -15.17 -5.12 -4.82
CA ASP A 58 -15.19 -3.98 -3.89
C ASP A 58 -14.41 -2.84 -4.54
N ARG A 59 -15.11 -1.78 -4.91
CA ARG A 59 -14.55 -0.60 -5.57
C ARG A 59 -14.46 0.60 -4.63
N ASP A 60 -14.63 0.38 -3.33
CA ASP A 60 -14.62 1.42 -2.32
C ASP A 60 -13.19 1.80 -1.93
N PHE A 61 -12.42 2.27 -2.90
CA PHE A 61 -11.09 2.82 -2.71
C PHE A 61 -10.68 3.66 -3.91
N ASP A 62 -9.72 4.56 -3.70
CA ASP A 62 -9.17 5.42 -4.75
C ASP A 62 -7.80 4.97 -5.21
N VAL A 63 -6.96 4.52 -4.29
CA VAL A 63 -5.59 4.04 -4.57
C VAL A 63 -5.36 2.74 -3.81
N ALA A 64 -4.72 1.79 -4.48
CA ALA A 64 -4.30 0.53 -3.88
C ALA A 64 -2.79 0.36 -3.98
N LEU A 65 -2.18 0.00 -2.86
CA LEU A 65 -0.75 -0.24 -2.71
C LEU A 65 -0.53 -1.72 -2.38
N PHE A 66 0.41 -2.35 -3.08
CA PHE A 66 0.78 -3.74 -2.82
C PHE A 66 2.29 -3.83 -2.66
N ILE A 67 2.75 -4.36 -1.52
CA ILE A 67 4.15 -4.63 -1.28
C ILE A 67 4.27 -6.05 -0.73
N VAL A 68 5.12 -6.86 -1.34
CA VAL A 68 5.47 -8.17 -0.80
C VAL A 68 6.85 -8.05 -0.16
N PHE A 69 6.95 -8.43 1.11
CA PHE A 69 8.20 -8.46 1.86
C PHE A 69 8.71 -9.90 2.02
N GLU A 70 10.03 -10.07 2.00
CA GLU A 70 10.65 -11.39 2.16
C GLU A 70 10.44 -12.01 3.54
N SER A 71 10.08 -11.18 4.55
CA SER A 71 9.90 -11.61 5.94
C SER A 71 9.05 -10.61 6.71
N HIS A 72 8.52 -11.05 7.85
CA HIS A 72 7.85 -10.17 8.80
C HIS A 72 8.81 -9.10 9.34
N ALA A 73 10.06 -9.46 9.58
CA ALA A 73 11.07 -8.51 10.05
C ALA A 73 11.29 -7.36 9.05
N ALA A 74 11.31 -7.65 7.75
CA ALA A 74 11.43 -6.62 6.72
C ALA A 74 10.21 -5.69 6.70
N HIS A 75 9.01 -6.23 6.82
CA HIS A 75 7.78 -5.45 6.95
C HIS A 75 7.81 -4.56 8.19
N ASP A 76 8.22 -5.10 9.33
CA ASP A 76 8.24 -4.35 10.59
C ASP A 76 9.25 -3.18 10.52
N ALA A 77 10.40 -3.40 9.91
CA ALA A 77 11.40 -2.36 9.69
C ALA A 77 10.86 -1.26 8.74
N TYR A 78 10.15 -1.65 7.69
CA TYR A 78 9.49 -0.72 6.78
C TYR A 78 8.48 0.18 7.51
N GLN A 79 7.68 -0.37 8.41
CA GLN A 79 6.64 0.37 9.14
C GLN A 79 7.19 1.49 10.00
N VAL A 80 8.42 1.38 10.50
CA VAL A 80 9.06 2.39 11.37
C VAL A 80 10.16 3.19 10.68
N ALA A 81 10.38 2.96 9.38
CA ALA A 81 11.39 3.68 8.62
C ALA A 81 11.02 5.16 8.45
N ASP A 82 12.04 6.04 8.45
CA ASP A 82 11.82 7.49 8.29
C ASP A 82 11.06 7.83 7.01
N ARG A 83 11.34 7.15 5.91
CA ARG A 83 10.65 7.37 4.64
C ARG A 83 9.16 7.02 4.74
N HIS A 84 8.79 5.98 5.48
CA HIS A 84 7.41 5.61 5.72
C HIS A 84 6.70 6.67 6.58
N GLU A 85 7.36 7.17 7.61
CA GLU A 85 6.81 8.23 8.45
C GLU A 85 6.61 9.54 7.67
N THR A 86 7.55 9.90 6.80
CA THR A 86 7.42 11.05 5.90
C THR A 86 6.21 10.88 4.98
N PHE A 87 6.03 9.70 4.41
CA PHE A 87 4.86 9.38 3.58
C PHE A 87 3.56 9.61 4.32
N ILE A 88 3.44 9.10 5.55
CA ILE A 88 2.24 9.30 6.38
C ILE A 88 2.01 10.78 6.65
N ALA A 89 3.05 11.51 7.07
CA ALA A 89 2.93 12.93 7.39
C ALA A 89 2.44 13.76 6.21
N GLU A 90 2.91 13.44 5.00
CA GLU A 90 2.52 14.17 3.78
C GLU A 90 1.11 13.84 3.29
N ASN A 91 0.61 12.63 3.54
CA ASN A 91 -0.59 12.13 2.87
C ASN A 91 -1.79 11.89 3.80
N ALA A 92 -1.57 11.56 5.07
CA ALA A 92 -2.65 11.24 6.00
C ALA A 92 -3.71 12.34 6.13
N PRO A 93 -3.40 13.63 6.04
CA PRO A 93 -4.42 14.68 6.10
C PRO A 93 -5.53 14.56 5.05
N ASN A 94 -5.23 13.95 3.89
CA ASN A 94 -6.23 13.73 2.85
C ASN A 94 -6.89 12.34 2.87
N TRP A 95 -6.57 11.49 3.83
CA TRP A 95 -7.17 10.16 3.92
C TRP A 95 -8.54 10.24 4.61
N ALA A 96 -9.57 9.74 3.93
CA ALA A 96 -10.87 9.52 4.53
C ALA A 96 -10.94 8.17 5.24
N LYS A 97 -10.31 7.15 4.62
CA LYS A 97 -10.29 5.77 5.16
C LYS A 97 -9.08 5.03 4.62
N VAL A 98 -8.46 4.21 5.45
CA VAL A 98 -7.37 3.31 5.04
C VAL A 98 -7.71 1.90 5.53
N ARG A 99 -7.63 0.92 4.63
CA ARG A 99 -7.82 -0.50 4.96
C ARG A 99 -6.55 -1.25 4.62
N VAL A 100 -6.07 -2.06 5.55
CA VAL A 100 -4.84 -2.85 5.41
C VAL A 100 -5.18 -4.34 5.49
N PHE A 101 -4.67 -5.11 4.54
CA PHE A 101 -4.81 -6.55 4.51
C PHE A 101 -3.42 -7.17 4.41
N ASP A 102 -3.00 -7.85 5.47
CA ASP A 102 -1.71 -8.52 5.53
C ASP A 102 -1.93 -10.02 5.50
N ALA A 103 -1.25 -10.70 4.57
CA ALA A 103 -1.35 -12.13 4.41
C ALA A 103 0.04 -12.78 4.38
N ASP A 104 0.18 -13.88 5.09
CA ASP A 104 1.38 -14.72 4.99
C ASP A 104 1.35 -15.51 3.68
N CYS A 105 2.47 -15.56 2.99
CA CYS A 105 2.56 -16.24 1.70
C CYS A 105 3.93 -16.85 1.43
#